data_4070867a46beaad998ad511c5ac5dade
#
_entry.id   4070867a46beaad998ad511c5ac5dade
#
_cell.length_a   1.000
_cell.length_b   1.000
_cell.length_c   1.000
_cell.angle_alpha   90.00
_cell.angle_beta   90.00
_cell.angle_gamma   90.00
#
_symmetry.space_group_name_H-M   'P 1'
#
loop_
_entity.id
_entity.type
_entity.pdbx_description
1 polymer ?
#
loop_
_entity_poly.entity_id
_entity_poly.type
_entity_poly.pdbx_seq_one_letter_code
_entity_poly.pdbx_strand_id
1 'polypeptide(L)'
;TVDVVKSTLNEIHLKKYKDKNTVRIQSGTPVYLQSFQNKASYKRRKNALQRILDGESAVKNLVHYFDEHCGLPSEKYEVHVSDEEFKRYDQPEKNVSLNEAQRIAFQRLNANGPLSLLQGPQGTGKTEFIAAFVHYLFDVQKVRNILLVSQSHEAVNTAAERIHKHCQRLGTDLQLVRFSNREIADSEILEDVFSPNLVGQKRAQLNVNKISNICQLGRSMGLPENYLRERAELAFDIGVQIRRYQKIVKSSKGETVDEDEKRLRKKLEKSIKEQAQAMGLHELVEIDEILPKFISELDHKHNIQPIENIQAGKLIDLTQDMLETLSNERTNYDEFLARSRQLVIGTCVGIGQRHIGIADNLYDWVIVDEAARSISSELAIAMQSGTRILLVGDHKQLPPLYSEEHKNALARRLGISKRGEELDQALGSDFERVFLSEYGKQTCATLKTQYRMAPAIGSLVSACFYENVLENGKTDNDVPNIYFRLPEKIKSCVTWLD
;
A
#
# COMPACT_ATOMS: atom_id res chain seq x y z
N THR A 1 -28.77 0.13 -13.73
CA THR A 1 -27.75 1.14 -13.36
C THR A 1 -27.47 1.96 -14.62
N VAL A 2 -27.47 3.29 -14.51
CA VAL A 2 -27.20 4.20 -15.63
C VAL A 2 -26.04 5.12 -15.20
N ASP A 3 -25.09 5.36 -16.10
CA ASP A 3 -23.96 6.24 -15.78
C ASP A 3 -24.37 7.71 -15.88
N VAL A 4 -23.95 8.51 -14.90
CA VAL A 4 -24.12 9.96 -14.91
C VAL A 4 -22.97 10.60 -15.68
N VAL A 5 -23.30 11.34 -16.74
CA VAL A 5 -22.32 12.07 -17.57
C VAL A 5 -22.04 13.46 -17.00
N LYS A 6 -23.07 14.13 -16.49
CA LYS A 6 -22.98 15.48 -15.91
C LYS A 6 -24.06 15.64 -14.85
N SER A 7 -23.73 16.30 -13.75
CA SER A 7 -24.68 16.67 -12.71
C SER A 7 -24.56 18.16 -12.42
N THR A 8 -25.67 18.85 -12.36
CA THR A 8 -25.80 20.24 -11.90
C THR A 8 -26.77 20.28 -10.72
N LEU A 9 -26.97 21.44 -10.10
CA LEU A 9 -27.93 21.59 -9.00
C LEU A 9 -29.38 21.21 -9.39
N ASN A 10 -29.75 21.35 -10.66
CA ASN A 10 -31.13 21.16 -11.14
C ASN A 10 -31.29 20.01 -12.15
N GLU A 11 -30.21 19.46 -12.70
CA GLU A 11 -30.26 18.48 -13.78
C GLU A 11 -29.18 17.39 -13.62
N ILE A 12 -29.57 16.16 -13.96
CA ILE A 12 -28.65 15.01 -14.03
C ILE A 12 -28.71 14.46 -15.45
N HIS A 13 -27.60 14.52 -16.18
CA HIS A 13 -27.46 13.96 -17.51
C HIS A 13 -26.99 12.51 -17.43
N LEU A 14 -27.77 11.59 -17.98
CA LEU A 14 -27.51 10.16 -17.98
C LEU A 14 -26.92 9.73 -19.32
N LYS A 15 -25.98 8.77 -19.32
CA LYS A 15 -25.42 8.19 -20.54
C LYS A 15 -26.47 7.33 -21.21
N LYS A 16 -26.75 7.60 -22.50
CA LYS A 16 -27.66 6.80 -23.30
C LYS A 16 -26.92 5.51 -23.72
N TYR A 17 -27.34 4.36 -23.21
CA TYR A 17 -26.88 3.07 -23.73
C TYR A 17 -27.64 2.71 -24.99
N LYS A 18 -26.96 2.16 -26.01
CA LYS A 18 -27.55 1.71 -27.25
C LYS A 18 -28.39 0.43 -27.12
N ASP A 19 -28.47 -0.16 -25.94
CA ASP A 19 -29.24 -1.37 -25.70
C ASP A 19 -30.75 -1.12 -25.61
N LYS A 20 -31.52 -2.03 -26.15
CA LYS A 20 -32.96 -1.93 -26.46
C LYS A 20 -33.90 -1.78 -25.26
N ASN A 21 -33.41 -1.79 -24.02
CA ASN A 21 -34.19 -1.56 -22.82
C ASN A 21 -34.03 -0.13 -22.32
N THR A 22 -34.73 0.80 -22.92
CA THR A 22 -34.91 2.16 -22.40
C THR A 22 -35.69 2.09 -21.10
N VAL A 23 -34.97 2.24 -19.97
CA VAL A 23 -35.60 2.43 -18.66
C VAL A 23 -36.32 3.80 -18.70
N ARG A 24 -37.64 3.78 -18.75
CA ARG A 24 -38.46 5.00 -18.59
C ARG A 24 -38.54 5.29 -17.09
N ILE A 25 -37.86 6.34 -16.67
CA ILE A 25 -37.95 6.85 -15.28
C ILE A 25 -39.21 7.74 -15.24
N GLN A 26 -40.19 7.33 -14.46
CA GLN A 26 -41.41 8.12 -14.23
C GLN A 26 -41.15 9.19 -13.16
N SER A 27 -41.92 10.31 -13.24
CA SER A 27 -41.88 11.32 -12.18
C SER A 27 -42.24 10.68 -10.83
N GLY A 28 -41.44 10.98 -9.78
CA GLY A 28 -41.58 10.36 -8.46
C GLY A 28 -40.81 9.05 -8.24
N THR A 29 -40.13 8.51 -9.28
CA THR A 29 -39.28 7.33 -9.09
C THR A 29 -38.06 7.71 -8.21
N PRO A 30 -37.83 7.01 -7.07
CA PRO A 30 -36.68 7.27 -6.24
C PRO A 30 -35.39 6.91 -7.00
N VAL A 31 -34.47 7.86 -7.08
CA VAL A 31 -33.18 7.72 -7.75
C VAL A 31 -32.07 7.85 -6.72
N TYR A 32 -31.18 6.86 -6.71
CA TYR A 32 -30.02 6.85 -5.81
C TYR A 32 -28.75 7.08 -6.60
N LEU A 33 -27.96 8.06 -6.20
CA LEU A 33 -26.63 8.32 -6.75
C LEU A 33 -25.62 7.38 -6.06
N GLN A 34 -24.99 6.53 -6.86
CA GLN A 34 -23.90 5.66 -6.37
C GLN A 34 -22.62 5.97 -7.15
N SER A 35 -21.57 6.42 -6.45
CA SER A 35 -20.28 6.63 -7.09
C SER A 35 -19.65 5.30 -7.49
N PHE A 36 -18.86 5.29 -8.58
CA PHE A 36 -18.07 4.13 -8.99
C PHE A 36 -17.11 3.68 -7.88
N GLN A 37 -16.53 4.63 -7.16
CA GLN A 37 -15.62 4.34 -6.05
C GLN A 37 -16.34 3.62 -4.91
N ASN A 38 -17.55 4.07 -4.53
CA ASN A 38 -18.33 3.42 -3.48
C ASN A 38 -18.75 2.00 -3.88
N LYS A 39 -19.14 1.79 -5.15
CA LYS A 39 -19.48 0.46 -5.67
C LYS A 39 -18.27 -0.47 -5.67
N ALA A 40 -17.12 0.02 -6.11
CA ALA A 40 -15.88 -0.76 -6.11
C ALA A 40 -15.43 -1.10 -4.67
N SER A 41 -15.49 -0.13 -3.76
CA SER A 41 -15.19 -0.33 -2.33
C SER A 41 -16.12 -1.38 -1.70
N TYR A 42 -17.42 -1.27 -1.94
CA TYR A 42 -18.39 -2.27 -1.47
C TYR A 42 -18.07 -3.70 -1.98
N LYS A 43 -17.76 -3.82 -3.28
CA LYS A 43 -17.42 -5.12 -3.88
C LYS A 43 -16.16 -5.72 -3.24
N ARG A 44 -15.12 -4.92 -2.99
CA ARG A 44 -13.89 -5.38 -2.32
C ARG A 44 -14.18 -5.91 -0.92
N ARG A 45 -14.90 -5.13 -0.11
CA ARG A 45 -15.28 -5.50 1.25
C ARG A 45 -16.12 -6.77 1.28
N LYS A 46 -17.11 -6.88 0.40
CA LYS A 46 -17.97 -8.06 0.27
C LYS A 46 -17.16 -9.31 -0.09
N ASN A 47 -16.26 -9.21 -1.08
CA ASN A 47 -15.45 -10.34 -1.52
C ASN A 47 -14.49 -10.81 -0.41
N ALA A 48 -13.83 -9.87 0.28
CA ALA A 48 -12.93 -10.20 1.38
C ALA A 48 -13.66 -10.91 2.53
N LEU A 49 -14.82 -10.38 2.92
CA LEU A 49 -15.63 -11.01 3.94
C LEU A 49 -16.09 -12.41 3.52
N GLN A 50 -16.54 -12.59 2.28
CA GLN A 50 -16.96 -13.88 1.75
C GLN A 50 -15.82 -14.90 1.79
N ARG A 51 -14.61 -14.54 1.39
CA ARG A 51 -13.42 -15.41 1.44
C ARG A 51 -13.12 -15.88 2.88
N ILE A 52 -13.24 -15.00 3.87
CA ILE A 52 -13.06 -15.38 5.28
C ILE A 52 -14.16 -16.38 5.72
N LEU A 53 -15.42 -16.13 5.33
CA LEU A 53 -16.55 -17.01 5.64
C LEU A 53 -16.42 -18.39 4.95
N ASP A 54 -15.84 -18.42 3.75
CA ASP A 54 -15.61 -19.65 2.99
C ASP A 54 -14.34 -20.40 3.46
N GLY A 55 -13.63 -19.88 4.47
CA GLY A 55 -12.41 -20.50 5.03
C GLY A 55 -11.14 -20.33 4.17
N GLU A 56 -11.15 -19.40 3.22
CA GLU A 56 -10.02 -19.11 2.31
C GLU A 56 -9.00 -18.13 2.91
N SER A 57 -9.17 -17.69 4.15
CA SER A 57 -8.19 -16.81 4.81
C SER A 57 -6.94 -17.57 5.26
N ALA A 58 -5.81 -16.86 5.38
CA ALA A 58 -4.54 -17.43 5.82
C ALA A 58 -4.64 -18.04 7.23
N VAL A 59 -5.32 -17.33 8.14
CA VAL A 59 -5.69 -17.90 9.45
C VAL A 59 -6.94 -18.78 9.27
N LYS A 60 -6.82 -20.04 9.61
CA LYS A 60 -7.96 -20.98 9.59
C LYS A 60 -9.02 -20.56 10.59
N ASN A 61 -10.30 -20.68 10.19
CA ASN A 61 -11.44 -20.35 11.04
C ASN A 61 -11.40 -18.91 11.61
N LEU A 62 -10.83 -17.95 10.88
CA LEU A 62 -10.63 -16.57 11.34
C LEU A 62 -11.93 -15.94 11.90
N VAL A 63 -13.08 -16.24 11.31
CA VAL A 63 -14.37 -15.71 11.74
C VAL A 63 -14.71 -16.09 13.18
N HIS A 64 -14.31 -17.27 13.65
CA HIS A 64 -14.65 -17.75 14.97
C HIS A 64 -13.92 -17.02 16.11
N TYR A 65 -12.79 -16.35 15.82
CA TYR A 65 -12.10 -15.51 16.82
C TYR A 65 -12.89 -14.24 17.17
N PHE A 66 -13.87 -13.89 16.35
CA PHE A 66 -14.77 -12.74 16.57
C PHE A 66 -16.09 -13.14 17.24
N ASP A 67 -16.24 -14.39 17.62
CA ASP A 67 -17.34 -14.86 18.45
C ASP A 67 -17.03 -14.58 19.93
N GLU A 68 -18.00 -14.03 20.67
CA GLU A 68 -17.88 -13.78 22.11
C GLU A 68 -17.62 -15.06 22.92
N HIS A 69 -18.10 -16.18 22.40
CA HIS A 69 -17.94 -17.51 22.98
C HIS A 69 -16.82 -18.33 22.30
N CYS A 70 -15.86 -17.64 21.71
CA CYS A 70 -14.73 -18.30 21.04
C CYS A 70 -14.04 -19.31 21.95
N GLY A 71 -14.21 -20.60 21.64
CA GLY A 71 -13.54 -21.71 22.34
C GLY A 71 -12.18 -22.07 21.69
N LEU A 72 -11.71 -21.33 20.71
CA LEU A 72 -10.43 -21.59 20.07
C LEU A 72 -9.27 -21.26 21.02
N PRO A 73 -8.27 -22.16 21.15
CA PRO A 73 -7.11 -21.86 21.96
C PRO A 73 -6.23 -20.79 21.29
N SER A 74 -5.53 -19.99 22.10
CA SER A 74 -4.47 -19.14 21.58
C SER A 74 -3.24 -20.01 21.24
N GLU A 75 -2.66 -19.78 20.06
CA GLU A 75 -1.36 -20.35 19.72
C GLU A 75 -0.26 -19.68 20.55
N LYS A 76 0.71 -20.47 20.98
CA LYS A 76 1.87 -19.99 21.74
C LYS A 76 3.11 -20.08 20.87
N TYR A 77 3.86 -18.99 20.85
CA TYR A 77 5.15 -18.92 20.16
C TYR A 77 6.25 -18.71 21.19
N GLU A 78 7.33 -19.46 21.06
CA GLU A 78 8.51 -19.30 21.92
C GLU A 78 9.28 -18.06 21.50
N VAL A 79 8.91 -16.93 22.06
CA VAL A 79 9.58 -15.64 21.83
C VAL A 79 9.93 -15.01 23.16
N HIS A 80 11.21 -14.71 23.35
CA HIS A 80 11.71 -13.95 24.47
C HIS A 80 12.43 -12.72 23.96
N VAL A 81 11.99 -11.53 24.35
CA VAL A 81 12.63 -10.26 24.03
C VAL A 81 13.44 -9.81 25.25
N SER A 82 14.74 -9.70 25.09
CA SER A 82 15.64 -9.30 26.17
C SER A 82 15.54 -7.80 26.46
N ASP A 83 15.95 -7.40 27.67
CA ASP A 83 16.03 -5.97 28.01
C ASP A 83 17.03 -5.20 27.13
N GLU A 84 18.06 -5.85 26.63
CA GLU A 84 19.05 -5.25 25.73
C GLU A 84 18.39 -4.93 24.36
N GLU A 85 17.50 -5.80 23.88
CA GLU A 85 16.74 -5.54 22.65
C GLU A 85 15.78 -4.37 22.82
N PHE A 86 15.15 -4.21 23.99
CA PHE A 86 14.32 -3.04 24.26
C PHE A 86 15.11 -1.74 24.34
N LYS A 87 16.31 -1.74 24.90
CA LYS A 87 17.20 -0.56 24.97
C LYS A 87 17.55 0.01 23.59
N ARG A 88 17.51 -0.80 22.53
CA ARG A 88 17.72 -0.34 21.14
C ARG A 88 16.71 0.72 20.71
N TYR A 89 15.53 0.71 21.31
CA TYR A 89 14.45 1.67 21.01
C TYR A 89 14.49 2.92 21.86
N ASP A 90 15.37 2.99 22.83
CA ASP A 90 15.57 4.19 23.66
C ASP A 90 16.18 5.31 22.81
N GLN A 91 15.65 6.53 22.97
CA GLN A 91 16.13 7.77 22.38
C GLN A 91 16.33 8.79 23.52
N PRO A 92 17.45 8.74 24.23
CA PRO A 92 17.68 9.57 25.42
C PRO A 92 17.60 11.07 25.14
N GLU A 93 18.05 11.49 23.94
CA GLU A 93 18.02 12.88 23.48
C GLU A 93 16.60 13.44 23.33
N LYS A 94 15.60 12.58 23.17
CA LYS A 94 14.18 12.94 23.06
C LYS A 94 13.37 12.51 24.27
N ASN A 95 14.01 11.92 25.26
CA ASN A 95 13.35 11.30 26.42
C ASN A 95 12.23 10.30 26.01
N VAL A 96 12.51 9.50 24.97
CA VAL A 96 11.60 8.47 24.44
C VAL A 96 12.21 7.10 24.71
N SER A 97 11.43 6.23 25.34
CA SER A 97 11.73 4.81 25.54
C SER A 97 10.43 4.01 25.57
N LEU A 98 10.53 2.70 25.33
CA LEU A 98 9.40 1.81 25.56
C LEU A 98 9.21 1.64 27.07
N ASN A 99 8.09 2.12 27.60
CA ASN A 99 7.76 1.98 29.01
C ASN A 99 7.41 0.51 29.35
N GLU A 100 7.31 0.20 30.65
CA GLU A 100 7.07 -1.17 31.13
C GLU A 100 5.80 -1.80 30.53
N ALA A 101 4.68 -1.06 30.46
CA ALA A 101 3.44 -1.54 29.87
C ALA A 101 3.61 -1.86 28.38
N GLN A 102 4.38 -1.06 27.65
CA GLN A 102 4.71 -1.30 26.24
C GLN A 102 5.62 -2.55 26.08
N ARG A 103 6.60 -2.75 26.94
CA ARG A 103 7.49 -3.94 26.92
C ARG A 103 6.71 -5.22 27.21
N ILE A 104 5.83 -5.20 28.21
CA ILE A 104 4.94 -6.33 28.54
C ILE A 104 4.00 -6.63 27.36
N ALA A 105 3.39 -5.59 26.77
CA ALA A 105 2.56 -5.73 25.59
C ALA A 105 3.33 -6.34 24.43
N PHE A 106 4.54 -5.88 24.19
CA PHE A 106 5.42 -6.34 23.11
C PHE A 106 5.71 -7.85 23.21
N GLN A 107 6.11 -8.32 24.38
CA GLN A 107 6.34 -9.75 24.62
C GLN A 107 5.05 -10.56 24.46
N ARG A 108 3.96 -10.09 25.06
CA ARG A 108 2.66 -10.80 25.04
C ARG A 108 2.10 -10.95 23.64
N LEU A 109 2.08 -9.89 22.84
CA LEU A 109 1.54 -9.90 21.49
C LEU A 109 2.41 -10.71 20.53
N ASN A 110 3.71 -10.76 20.78
CA ASN A 110 4.63 -11.57 20.01
C ASN A 110 4.55 -13.06 20.35
N ALA A 111 4.31 -13.40 21.60
CA ALA A 111 4.23 -14.77 22.09
C ALA A 111 2.86 -15.44 21.88
N ASN A 112 1.82 -14.72 21.49
CA ASN A 112 0.47 -15.26 21.37
C ASN A 112 -0.13 -14.92 19.99
N GLY A 113 -1.04 -15.78 19.49
CA GLY A 113 -1.71 -15.57 18.21
C GLY A 113 -2.74 -16.64 17.91
N PRO A 114 -3.17 -16.75 16.66
CA PRO A 114 -2.78 -15.98 15.48
C PRO A 114 -3.34 -14.56 15.43
N LEU A 115 -4.40 -14.23 16.20
CA LEU A 115 -5.01 -12.93 16.33
C LEU A 115 -4.65 -12.31 17.67
N SER A 116 -4.05 -11.13 17.67
CA SER A 116 -3.67 -10.39 18.87
C SER A 116 -4.19 -8.96 18.82
N LEU A 117 -4.47 -8.35 19.96
CA LEU A 117 -5.02 -7.01 20.03
C LEU A 117 -4.23 -6.13 21.00
N LEU A 118 -3.95 -4.90 20.57
CA LEU A 118 -3.36 -3.87 21.40
C LEU A 118 -4.34 -2.73 21.62
N GLN A 119 -4.84 -2.59 22.84
CA GLN A 119 -5.56 -1.40 23.24
C GLN A 119 -4.58 -0.31 23.64
N GLY A 120 -4.73 0.86 23.03
CA GLY A 120 -3.94 2.03 23.38
C GLY A 120 -4.77 3.30 23.34
N PRO A 121 -5.14 3.87 24.49
CA PRO A 121 -5.75 5.20 24.55
C PRO A 121 -4.94 6.25 23.81
N GLN A 122 -5.52 7.42 23.57
CA GLN A 122 -4.80 8.50 22.89
C GLN A 122 -3.56 8.92 23.68
N GLY A 123 -2.45 9.09 22.96
CA GLY A 123 -1.20 9.56 23.56
C GLY A 123 -0.40 8.47 24.28
N THR A 124 -0.80 7.20 24.26
CA THR A 124 -0.05 6.11 24.89
C THR A 124 1.08 5.54 24.03
N GLY A 125 1.37 6.15 22.89
CA GLY A 125 2.50 5.77 22.03
C GLY A 125 2.24 4.57 21.12
N LYS A 126 0.99 4.29 20.70
CA LYS A 126 0.66 3.22 19.74
C LYS A 126 1.56 3.21 18.52
N THR A 127 1.74 4.37 17.87
CA THR A 127 2.55 4.48 16.65
C THR A 127 4.03 4.18 16.90
N GLU A 128 4.56 4.60 18.05
CA GLU A 128 5.93 4.27 18.45
C GLU A 128 6.08 2.78 18.73
N PHE A 129 5.10 2.19 19.40
CA PHE A 129 5.02 0.75 19.63
C PHE A 129 5.00 -0.02 18.29
N ILE A 130 4.11 0.36 17.35
CA ILE A 130 4.04 -0.28 16.02
C ILE A 130 5.39 -0.20 15.31
N ALA A 131 6.05 0.96 15.35
CA ALA A 131 7.32 1.17 14.68
C ALA A 131 8.44 0.28 15.27
N ALA A 132 8.55 0.22 16.60
CA ALA A 132 9.49 -0.65 17.28
C ALA A 132 9.18 -2.14 17.01
N PHE A 133 7.90 -2.51 17.03
CA PHE A 133 7.45 -3.88 16.80
C PHE A 133 7.77 -4.35 15.39
N VAL A 134 7.44 -3.54 14.37
CA VAL A 134 7.75 -3.84 12.97
C VAL A 134 9.26 -3.97 12.74
N HIS A 135 10.06 -3.03 13.31
CA HIS A 135 11.51 -3.13 13.21
C HIS A 135 12.03 -4.43 13.82
N TYR A 136 11.57 -4.79 15.02
CA TYR A 136 11.95 -6.03 15.70
C TYR A 136 11.62 -7.28 14.88
N LEU A 137 10.41 -7.31 14.30
CA LEU A 137 9.98 -8.42 13.45
C LEU A 137 10.92 -8.64 12.26
N PHE A 138 11.37 -7.56 11.62
CA PHE A 138 12.31 -7.66 10.49
C PHE A 138 13.74 -7.95 10.93
N ASP A 139 14.22 -7.24 11.93
CA ASP A 139 15.64 -7.28 12.29
C ASP A 139 16.00 -8.51 13.15
N VAL A 140 15.16 -8.88 14.10
CA VAL A 140 15.42 -9.99 15.01
C VAL A 140 14.74 -11.28 14.54
N GLN A 141 13.45 -11.25 14.27
CA GLN A 141 12.70 -12.45 13.87
C GLN A 141 12.86 -12.82 12.40
N LYS A 142 13.45 -11.94 11.58
CA LYS A 142 13.67 -12.16 10.16
C LYS A 142 12.38 -12.49 9.41
N VAL A 143 11.29 -11.86 9.80
CA VAL A 143 9.99 -11.93 9.13
C VAL A 143 10.15 -11.46 7.68
N ARG A 144 9.54 -12.16 6.73
CA ARG A 144 9.72 -11.88 5.29
C ARG A 144 8.94 -10.67 4.85
N ASN A 145 7.68 -10.58 5.26
CA ASN A 145 6.80 -9.52 4.81
C ASN A 145 5.72 -9.15 5.85
N ILE A 146 5.39 -7.87 5.89
CA ILE A 146 4.35 -7.30 6.75
C ILE A 146 3.43 -6.43 5.91
N LEU A 147 2.11 -6.56 6.13
CA LEU A 147 1.09 -5.65 5.63
C LEU A 147 0.63 -4.74 6.78
N LEU A 148 0.87 -3.44 6.66
CA LEU A 148 0.42 -2.43 7.61
C LEU A 148 -0.69 -1.59 7.00
N VAL A 149 -1.85 -1.57 7.62
CA VAL A 149 -3.00 -0.79 7.15
C VAL A 149 -3.61 0.04 8.26
N SER A 150 -4.29 1.11 7.87
CA SER A 150 -5.15 1.90 8.76
C SER A 150 -6.36 2.44 8.01
N GLN A 151 -7.32 2.99 8.73
CA GLN A 151 -8.52 3.57 8.14
C GLN A 151 -8.21 4.88 7.40
N SER A 152 -7.30 5.71 7.92
CA SER A 152 -6.96 7.02 7.33
C SER A 152 -5.58 7.03 6.66
N HIS A 153 -5.44 7.88 5.64
CA HIS A 153 -4.16 8.13 4.98
C HIS A 153 -3.11 8.72 5.93
N GLU A 154 -3.53 9.62 6.81
CA GLU A 154 -2.68 10.31 7.77
C GLU A 154 -2.08 9.35 8.79
N ALA A 155 -2.90 8.47 9.41
CA ALA A 155 -2.42 7.48 10.35
C ALA A 155 -1.41 6.53 9.72
N VAL A 156 -1.70 6.05 8.50
CA VAL A 156 -0.79 5.19 7.73
C VAL A 156 0.53 5.88 7.43
N ASN A 157 0.49 7.14 6.99
CA ASN A 157 1.70 7.91 6.68
C ASN A 157 2.54 8.13 7.94
N THR A 158 1.91 8.52 9.05
CA THR A 158 2.61 8.71 10.33
C THR A 158 3.29 7.44 10.82
N ALA A 159 2.62 6.29 10.69
CA ALA A 159 3.21 5.00 11.05
C ALA A 159 4.40 4.64 10.13
N ALA A 160 4.24 4.82 8.82
CA ALA A 160 5.30 4.57 7.83
C ALA A 160 6.55 5.41 8.09
N GLU A 161 6.38 6.71 8.32
CA GLU A 161 7.49 7.62 8.65
C GLU A 161 8.20 7.22 9.94
N ARG A 162 7.44 6.82 10.95
CA ARG A 162 8.03 6.40 12.22
C ARG A 162 8.83 5.12 12.07
N ILE A 163 8.31 4.13 11.34
CA ILE A 163 9.02 2.89 11.02
C ILE A 163 10.31 3.20 10.25
N HIS A 164 10.22 4.03 9.21
CA HIS A 164 11.39 4.41 8.41
C HIS A 164 12.48 5.07 9.26
N LYS A 165 12.10 6.00 10.15
CA LYS A 165 13.04 6.66 11.09
C LYS A 165 13.71 5.67 12.04
N HIS A 166 12.98 4.68 12.55
CA HIS A 166 13.58 3.61 13.38
C HIS A 166 14.56 2.77 12.58
N CYS A 167 14.18 2.32 11.39
CA CYS A 167 15.05 1.53 10.52
C CYS A 167 16.33 2.29 10.16
N GLN A 168 16.21 3.56 9.77
CA GLN A 168 17.35 4.42 9.44
C GLN A 168 18.29 4.60 10.65
N ARG A 169 17.73 4.91 11.82
CA ARG A 169 18.51 5.07 13.06
C ARG A 169 19.27 3.81 13.47
N LEU A 170 18.66 2.66 13.26
CA LEU A 170 19.21 1.35 13.66
C LEU A 170 19.99 0.64 12.55
N GLY A 171 20.13 1.28 11.36
CA GLY A 171 20.92 0.74 10.25
C GLY A 171 20.26 -0.43 9.53
N THR A 172 18.93 -0.56 9.61
CA THR A 172 18.17 -1.62 8.93
C THR A 172 17.69 -1.11 7.58
N ASP A 173 18.10 -1.74 6.49
CA ASP A 173 17.60 -1.45 5.14
C ASP A 173 16.25 -2.13 4.94
N LEU A 174 15.18 -1.35 4.98
CA LEU A 174 13.80 -1.84 4.85
C LEU A 174 13.24 -1.53 3.47
N GLN A 175 12.90 -2.58 2.74
CA GLN A 175 12.23 -2.50 1.44
C GLN A 175 10.73 -2.24 1.64
N LEU A 176 10.33 -0.97 1.52
CA LEU A 176 8.97 -0.49 1.80
C LEU A 176 8.27 -0.05 0.50
N VAL A 177 6.93 -0.23 0.42
CA VAL A 177 6.06 0.36 -0.60
C VAL A 177 4.77 0.93 0.01
N ARG A 178 4.40 2.12 -0.42
CA ARG A 178 3.16 2.82 -0.04
C ARG A 178 2.19 2.85 -1.20
N PHE A 179 1.04 2.18 -1.05
CA PHE A 179 -0.06 2.25 -2.03
C PHE A 179 -1.07 3.33 -1.64
N SER A 180 -1.34 4.27 -2.55
CA SER A 180 -2.32 5.33 -2.37
C SER A 180 -2.90 5.75 -3.72
N ASN A 181 -4.17 6.14 -3.73
CA ASN A 181 -4.82 6.79 -4.89
C ASN A 181 -4.71 8.32 -4.83
N ARG A 182 -4.13 8.87 -3.76
CA ARG A 182 -3.93 10.30 -3.57
C ARG A 182 -2.44 10.59 -3.61
N GLU A 183 -2.07 11.71 -4.21
CA GLU A 183 -0.72 12.23 -4.09
C GLU A 183 -0.38 12.42 -2.61
N ILE A 184 0.81 11.99 -2.21
CA ILE A 184 1.30 12.15 -0.84
C ILE A 184 1.97 13.52 -0.80
N ALA A 185 1.18 14.55 -0.50
CA ALA A 185 1.59 15.94 -0.69
C ALA A 185 2.62 16.44 0.34
N ASP A 186 2.85 15.77 1.48
CA ASP A 186 3.50 16.42 2.63
C ASP A 186 4.67 15.64 3.26
N SER A 187 5.22 14.61 2.61
CA SER A 187 6.32 13.83 3.20
C SER A 187 7.36 13.41 2.17
N GLU A 188 8.51 14.07 2.18
CA GLU A 188 9.67 13.71 1.34
C GLU A 188 10.09 12.25 1.52
N ILE A 189 9.99 11.72 2.76
CA ILE A 189 10.35 10.33 3.09
C ILE A 189 9.43 9.33 2.40
N LEU A 190 8.14 9.64 2.28
CA LEU A 190 7.15 8.74 1.67
C LEU A 190 7.05 8.90 0.16
N GLU A 191 7.56 10.01 -0.40
CA GLU A 191 7.58 10.24 -1.82
C GLU A 191 8.41 9.19 -2.56
N ASP A 192 9.58 8.84 -2.02
CA ASP A 192 10.47 7.83 -2.60
C ASP A 192 9.92 6.40 -2.56
N VAL A 193 9.06 6.10 -1.59
CA VAL A 193 8.47 4.76 -1.41
C VAL A 193 7.03 4.65 -1.94
N PHE A 194 6.51 5.72 -2.51
CA PHE A 194 5.21 5.73 -3.17
C PHE A 194 5.25 4.89 -4.45
N SER A 195 4.27 3.98 -4.63
CA SER A 195 4.28 2.98 -5.72
C SER A 195 4.56 3.58 -7.11
N PRO A 196 3.89 4.65 -7.58
CA PRO A 196 4.18 5.25 -8.88
C PRO A 196 5.61 5.77 -9.01
N ASN A 197 6.17 6.35 -7.96
CA ASN A 197 7.52 6.91 -7.97
C ASN A 197 8.57 5.80 -8.00
N LEU A 198 8.39 4.73 -7.22
CA LEU A 198 9.25 3.54 -7.27
C LEU A 198 9.32 2.93 -8.68
N VAL A 199 8.18 2.81 -9.34
CA VAL A 199 8.12 2.31 -10.73
C VAL A 199 8.86 3.27 -11.67
N GLY A 200 8.63 4.58 -11.53
CA GLY A 200 9.31 5.62 -12.32
C GLY A 200 10.83 5.60 -12.14
N GLN A 201 11.30 5.56 -10.90
CA GLN A 201 12.74 5.48 -10.57
C GLN A 201 13.39 4.22 -11.16
N LYS A 202 12.74 3.05 -11.02
CA LYS A 202 13.26 1.80 -11.59
C LYS A 202 13.31 1.82 -13.11
N ARG A 203 12.30 2.39 -13.77
CA ARG A 203 12.32 2.62 -15.22
C ARG A 203 13.47 3.53 -15.64
N ALA A 204 13.66 4.65 -14.95
CA ALA A 204 14.76 5.58 -15.23
C ALA A 204 16.12 4.89 -15.04
N GLN A 205 16.31 4.19 -13.93
CA GLN A 205 17.55 3.45 -13.64
C GLN A 205 17.86 2.38 -14.69
N LEU A 206 16.85 1.61 -15.12
CA LEU A 206 17.01 0.59 -16.17
C LEU A 206 17.36 1.24 -17.52
N ASN A 207 16.74 2.38 -17.86
CA ASN A 207 17.06 3.11 -19.08
C ASN A 207 18.50 3.66 -19.08
N VAL A 208 18.96 4.21 -17.97
CA VAL A 208 20.33 4.73 -17.83
C VAL A 208 21.35 3.58 -17.90
N ASN A 209 21.09 2.48 -17.24
CA ASN A 209 22.04 1.37 -17.10
C ASN A 209 21.90 0.29 -18.18
N LYS A 210 21.02 0.44 -19.17
CA LYS A 210 20.70 -0.62 -20.16
C LYS A 210 21.94 -1.18 -20.86
N ILE A 211 22.83 -0.32 -21.32
CA ILE A 211 24.06 -0.72 -22.02
C ILE A 211 25.04 -1.39 -21.05
N SER A 212 25.23 -0.83 -19.86
CA SER A 212 26.08 -1.41 -18.82
C SER A 212 25.59 -2.81 -18.41
N ASN A 213 24.28 -2.99 -18.26
CA ASN A 213 23.69 -4.29 -17.94
C ASN A 213 23.88 -5.31 -19.05
N ILE A 214 23.74 -4.91 -20.32
CA ILE A 214 24.03 -5.75 -21.49
C ILE A 214 25.50 -6.19 -21.48
N CYS A 215 26.42 -5.26 -21.26
CA CYS A 215 27.85 -5.54 -21.21
C CYS A 215 28.19 -6.50 -20.06
N GLN A 216 27.59 -6.30 -18.88
CA GLN A 216 27.82 -7.18 -17.71
C GLN A 216 27.32 -8.61 -17.95
N LEU A 217 26.09 -8.76 -18.47
CA LEU A 217 25.52 -10.06 -18.81
C LEU A 217 26.27 -10.73 -19.94
N GLY A 218 26.60 -10.00 -20.99
CA GLY A 218 27.34 -10.54 -22.14
C GLY A 218 28.74 -10.98 -21.77
N ARG A 219 29.42 -10.31 -20.83
CA ARG A 219 30.72 -10.74 -20.30
C ARG A 219 30.61 -12.13 -19.63
N SER A 220 29.54 -12.41 -18.90
CA SER A 220 29.31 -13.74 -18.34
C SER A 220 29.05 -14.83 -19.37
N MET A 221 28.70 -14.43 -20.61
CA MET A 221 28.51 -15.31 -21.77
C MET A 221 29.76 -15.41 -22.66
N GLY A 222 30.86 -14.74 -22.31
CA GLY A 222 32.10 -14.73 -23.07
C GLY A 222 32.14 -13.73 -24.22
N LEU A 223 31.16 -12.82 -24.33
CA LEU A 223 31.09 -11.84 -25.43
C LEU A 223 32.01 -10.63 -25.17
N PRO A 224 32.67 -10.06 -26.22
CA PRO A 224 33.53 -8.88 -26.07
C PRO A 224 32.75 -7.64 -25.66
N GLU A 225 33.18 -6.97 -24.60
CA GLU A 225 32.46 -5.81 -24.02
C GLU A 225 32.34 -4.65 -25.00
N ASN A 226 33.42 -4.32 -25.70
CA ASN A 226 33.42 -3.18 -26.66
C ASN A 226 32.46 -3.42 -27.83
N TYR A 227 32.40 -4.64 -28.34
CA TYR A 227 31.43 -5.03 -29.35
C TYR A 227 29.99 -4.90 -28.85
N LEU A 228 29.68 -5.43 -27.66
CA LEU A 228 28.34 -5.34 -27.06
C LEU A 228 27.91 -3.90 -26.84
N ARG A 229 28.83 -3.03 -26.41
CA ARG A 229 28.57 -1.62 -26.19
C ARG A 229 28.20 -0.92 -27.51
N GLU A 230 29.05 -1.01 -28.51
CA GLU A 230 28.82 -0.40 -29.82
C GLU A 230 27.52 -0.94 -30.47
N ARG A 231 27.30 -2.23 -30.40
CA ARG A 231 26.10 -2.85 -30.97
C ARG A 231 24.82 -2.47 -30.20
N ALA A 232 24.89 -2.36 -28.88
CA ALA A 232 23.75 -1.89 -28.07
C ALA A 232 23.46 -0.41 -28.34
N GLU A 233 24.47 0.45 -28.43
CA GLU A 233 24.31 1.86 -28.82
C GLU A 233 23.60 1.97 -30.17
N LEU A 234 24.05 1.23 -31.16
CA LEU A 234 23.44 1.17 -32.49
C LEU A 234 21.96 0.74 -32.42
N ALA A 235 21.65 -0.29 -31.65
CA ALA A 235 20.30 -0.83 -31.51
C ALA A 235 19.35 0.13 -30.77
N PHE A 236 19.85 0.84 -29.75
CA PHE A 236 19.05 1.80 -28.99
C PHE A 236 18.96 3.19 -29.61
N ASP A 237 19.78 3.50 -30.57
CA ASP A 237 19.75 4.74 -31.32
C ASP A 237 18.96 4.57 -32.65
N ILE A 238 19.62 4.24 -33.75
CA ILE A 238 18.98 4.10 -35.06
C ILE A 238 18.04 2.89 -35.13
N GLY A 239 18.35 1.80 -34.43
CA GLY A 239 17.55 0.58 -34.41
C GLY A 239 16.14 0.78 -33.86
N VAL A 240 15.95 1.66 -32.86
CA VAL A 240 14.63 2.00 -32.35
C VAL A 240 13.78 2.72 -33.40
N GLN A 241 14.38 3.64 -34.18
CA GLN A 241 13.66 4.37 -35.22
C GLN A 241 13.28 3.44 -36.39
N ILE A 242 14.16 2.53 -36.78
CA ILE A 242 13.90 1.52 -37.83
C ILE A 242 12.73 0.62 -37.40
N ARG A 243 12.71 0.10 -36.18
CA ARG A 243 11.60 -0.72 -35.68
C ARG A 243 10.28 0.04 -35.65
N ARG A 244 10.31 1.32 -35.22
CA ARG A 244 9.12 2.17 -35.24
C ARG A 244 8.57 2.34 -36.66
N TYR A 245 9.44 2.57 -37.63
CA TYR A 245 9.10 2.64 -39.05
C TYR A 245 8.46 1.33 -39.54
N GLN A 246 9.10 0.20 -39.23
CA GLN A 246 8.58 -1.13 -39.62
C GLN A 246 7.21 -1.45 -38.98
N LYS A 247 6.97 -1.08 -37.73
CA LYS A 247 5.65 -1.22 -37.07
C LYS A 247 4.59 -0.44 -37.83
N ILE A 248 4.86 0.81 -38.23
CA ILE A 248 3.92 1.63 -39.02
C ILE A 248 3.66 1.01 -40.39
N VAL A 249 4.69 0.53 -41.08
CA VAL A 249 4.56 -0.12 -42.39
C VAL A 249 3.73 -1.41 -42.31
N LYS A 250 3.88 -2.18 -41.24
CA LYS A 250 3.10 -3.42 -41.02
C LYS A 250 1.63 -3.15 -40.68
N SER A 251 1.34 -2.14 -39.85
CA SER A 251 -0.05 -1.78 -39.50
C SER A 251 -0.82 -1.21 -40.70
N SER A 252 -0.15 -0.62 -41.66
CA SER A 252 -0.75 -0.02 -42.85
C SER A 252 -1.09 -1.02 -43.99
N LYS A 253 -0.80 -2.32 -43.82
CA LYS A 253 -1.07 -3.37 -44.80
C LYS A 253 -2.53 -3.89 -44.73
N GLY A 254 -3.56 -3.07 -44.81
CA GLY A 254 -4.93 -3.58 -44.78
C GLY A 254 -6.05 -2.55 -44.73
N GLU A 255 -5.74 -1.29 -44.51
CA GLU A 255 -6.73 -0.22 -44.40
C GLU A 255 -6.27 1.03 -45.17
N THR A 256 -7.21 1.94 -45.49
CA THR A 256 -6.88 3.26 -46.08
C THR A 256 -5.95 4.02 -45.10
N VAL A 257 -4.70 4.14 -45.49
CA VAL A 257 -3.63 4.78 -44.66
C VAL A 257 -3.99 6.26 -44.45
N ASP A 258 -4.09 6.65 -43.18
CA ASP A 258 -4.35 8.03 -42.76
C ASP A 258 -3.22 8.97 -43.23
N GLU A 259 -3.58 10.21 -43.60
CA GLU A 259 -2.62 11.25 -44.05
C GLU A 259 -1.56 11.54 -42.98
N ASP A 260 -1.91 11.48 -41.71
CA ASP A 260 -0.97 11.70 -40.60
C ASP A 260 0.04 10.55 -40.45
N GLU A 261 -0.38 9.30 -40.68
CA GLU A 261 0.53 8.14 -40.75
C GLU A 261 1.51 8.26 -41.93
N LYS A 262 1.06 8.70 -43.10
CA LYS A 262 1.94 8.93 -44.27
C LYS A 262 2.99 9.99 -43.99
N ARG A 263 2.60 11.09 -43.33
CA ARG A 263 3.53 12.17 -42.93
C ARG A 263 4.55 11.68 -41.92
N LEU A 264 4.10 10.92 -40.91
CA LEU A 264 5.01 10.36 -39.88
C LEU A 264 5.99 9.37 -40.50
N ARG A 265 5.55 8.50 -41.41
CA ARG A 265 6.38 7.56 -42.14
C ARG A 265 7.49 8.28 -42.93
N LYS A 266 7.14 9.30 -43.74
CA LYS A 266 8.11 10.10 -44.50
C LYS A 266 9.11 10.80 -43.59
N LYS A 267 8.64 11.33 -42.43
CA LYS A 267 9.53 12.00 -41.47
C LYS A 267 10.53 11.04 -40.86
N LEU A 268 10.08 9.85 -40.47
CA LEU A 268 10.95 8.80 -39.92
C LEU A 268 11.94 8.29 -40.95
N GLU A 269 11.50 8.04 -42.19
CA GLU A 269 12.36 7.60 -43.27
C GLU A 269 13.50 8.59 -43.51
N LYS A 270 13.17 9.89 -43.59
CA LYS A 270 14.16 10.96 -43.75
C LYS A 270 15.14 11.00 -42.58
N SER A 271 14.65 10.96 -41.35
CA SER A 271 15.48 10.99 -40.14
C SER A 271 16.44 9.78 -40.08
N ILE A 272 15.97 8.57 -40.39
CA ILE A 272 16.78 7.35 -40.41
C ILE A 272 17.91 7.46 -41.44
N LYS A 273 17.59 7.93 -42.67
CA LYS A 273 18.57 8.08 -43.72
C LYS A 273 19.65 9.15 -43.41
N GLU A 274 19.22 10.29 -42.86
CA GLU A 274 20.14 11.37 -42.43
C GLU A 274 21.06 10.85 -41.29
N GLN A 275 20.54 10.11 -40.34
CA GLN A 275 21.34 9.54 -39.26
C GLN A 275 22.30 8.45 -39.76
N ALA A 276 21.85 7.57 -40.64
CA ALA A 276 22.72 6.56 -41.27
C ALA A 276 23.87 7.18 -42.04
N GLN A 277 23.62 8.28 -42.78
CA GLN A 277 24.67 9.06 -43.48
C GLN A 277 25.65 9.69 -42.49
N ALA A 278 25.17 10.27 -41.41
CA ALA A 278 26.02 10.83 -40.36
C ALA A 278 26.91 9.77 -39.68
N MET A 279 26.48 8.52 -39.67
CA MET A 279 27.22 7.37 -39.14
C MET A 279 28.15 6.74 -40.19
N GLY A 280 28.24 7.29 -41.42
CA GLY A 280 29.18 6.85 -42.45
C GLY A 280 28.61 5.98 -43.57
N LEU A 281 27.29 5.71 -43.57
CA LEU A 281 26.64 4.93 -44.63
C LEU A 281 26.24 5.86 -45.79
N HIS A 282 27.09 5.99 -46.80
CA HIS A 282 26.86 6.90 -47.92
C HIS A 282 26.11 6.27 -49.12
N GLU A 283 25.88 4.97 -49.08
CA GLU A 283 25.10 4.27 -50.11
C GLU A 283 23.59 4.44 -49.93
N LEU A 284 22.86 4.48 -51.06
CA LEU A 284 21.41 4.41 -51.08
C LEU A 284 20.95 2.98 -50.69
N VAL A 285 20.66 2.77 -49.44
CA VAL A 285 20.26 1.48 -48.86
C VAL A 285 18.78 1.55 -48.43
N GLU A 286 18.06 0.46 -48.63
CA GLU A 286 16.73 0.34 -48.07
C GLU A 286 16.77 0.33 -46.53
N ILE A 287 15.73 0.89 -45.89
CA ILE A 287 15.71 1.05 -44.43
C ILE A 287 15.94 -0.27 -43.70
N ASP A 288 15.39 -1.37 -44.23
CA ASP A 288 15.50 -2.69 -43.63
C ASP A 288 16.92 -3.28 -43.71
N GLU A 289 17.78 -2.77 -44.58
CA GLU A 289 19.16 -3.19 -44.77
C GLU A 289 20.19 -2.35 -43.99
N ILE A 290 19.79 -1.19 -43.49
CA ILE A 290 20.70 -0.26 -42.77
C ILE A 290 21.29 -0.93 -41.52
N LEU A 291 20.46 -1.47 -40.65
CA LEU A 291 20.90 -2.10 -39.38
C LEU A 291 21.76 -3.35 -39.64
N PRO A 292 21.39 -4.29 -40.54
CA PRO A 292 22.22 -5.42 -40.89
C PRO A 292 23.61 -5.03 -41.42
N LYS A 293 23.72 -3.97 -42.23
CA LYS A 293 25.03 -3.50 -42.72
C LYS A 293 25.92 -3.01 -41.58
N PHE A 294 25.43 -2.15 -40.70
CA PHE A 294 26.21 -1.69 -39.56
C PHE A 294 26.59 -2.86 -38.61
N ILE A 295 25.74 -3.82 -38.43
CA ILE A 295 26.07 -5.01 -37.63
C ILE A 295 27.18 -5.81 -38.30
N SER A 296 27.12 -6.02 -39.61
CA SER A 296 28.16 -6.74 -40.35
C SER A 296 29.51 -6.03 -40.26
N GLU A 297 29.55 -4.69 -40.32
CA GLU A 297 30.78 -3.91 -40.13
C GLU A 297 31.36 -4.06 -38.72
N LEU A 298 30.48 -4.04 -37.67
CA LEU A 298 30.90 -4.29 -36.29
C LEU A 298 31.43 -5.72 -36.09
N ASP A 299 30.78 -6.72 -36.70
CA ASP A 299 31.21 -8.10 -36.63
C ASP A 299 32.62 -8.29 -37.24
N HIS A 300 32.87 -7.66 -38.36
CA HIS A 300 34.23 -7.61 -38.98
C HIS A 300 35.23 -6.87 -38.10
N LYS A 301 34.89 -5.70 -37.60
CA LYS A 301 35.75 -4.89 -36.75
C LYS A 301 36.22 -5.62 -35.50
N HIS A 302 35.33 -6.39 -34.87
CA HIS A 302 35.62 -7.09 -33.63
C HIS A 302 35.89 -8.59 -33.80
N ASN A 303 35.97 -9.10 -35.06
CA ASN A 303 36.17 -10.51 -35.39
C ASN A 303 35.20 -11.47 -34.71
N ILE A 304 33.91 -11.13 -34.78
CA ILE A 304 32.82 -11.85 -34.09
C ILE A 304 32.38 -13.07 -34.87
N GLN A 305 32.24 -14.19 -34.17
CA GLN A 305 31.74 -15.44 -34.76
C GLN A 305 30.21 -15.38 -34.94
N PRO A 306 29.63 -16.11 -35.92
CA PRO A 306 28.18 -16.10 -36.16
C PRO A 306 27.34 -16.43 -34.91
N ILE A 307 27.83 -17.33 -34.04
CA ILE A 307 27.15 -17.69 -32.81
C ILE A 307 27.12 -16.51 -31.79
N GLU A 308 28.24 -15.82 -31.69
CA GLU A 308 28.36 -14.62 -30.80
C GLU A 308 27.47 -13.48 -31.27
N ASN A 309 27.36 -13.26 -32.58
CA ASN A 309 26.43 -12.30 -33.18
C ASN A 309 24.98 -12.63 -32.78
N ILE A 310 24.56 -13.90 -32.91
CA ILE A 310 23.21 -14.35 -32.54
C ILE A 310 22.97 -14.15 -31.04
N GLN A 311 23.93 -14.48 -30.19
CA GLN A 311 23.80 -14.34 -28.74
C GLN A 311 23.70 -12.85 -28.32
N ALA A 312 24.54 -11.98 -28.89
CA ALA A 312 24.51 -10.55 -28.66
C ALA A 312 23.17 -9.93 -29.10
N GLY A 313 22.69 -10.32 -30.30
CA GLY A 313 21.38 -9.90 -30.79
C GLY A 313 20.23 -10.26 -29.84
N LYS A 314 20.16 -11.54 -29.43
CA LYS A 314 19.14 -11.99 -28.46
C LYS A 314 19.21 -11.27 -27.14
N LEU A 315 20.40 -10.97 -26.61
CA LEU A 315 20.56 -10.25 -25.35
C LEU A 315 20.05 -8.81 -25.46
N ILE A 316 20.36 -8.13 -26.57
CA ILE A 316 19.89 -6.77 -26.84
C ILE A 316 18.37 -6.73 -27.04
N ASP A 317 17.83 -7.64 -27.84
CA ASP A 317 16.38 -7.74 -28.10
C ASP A 317 15.61 -8.02 -26.83
N LEU A 318 16.07 -8.97 -25.99
CA LEU A 318 15.47 -9.25 -24.69
C LEU A 318 15.46 -8.01 -23.76
N THR A 319 16.59 -7.30 -23.72
CA THR A 319 16.69 -6.05 -22.91
C THR A 319 15.71 -5.01 -23.41
N GLN A 320 15.54 -4.91 -24.72
CA GLN A 320 14.65 -3.96 -25.35
C GLN A 320 13.17 -4.31 -25.13
N ASP A 321 12.80 -5.57 -25.28
CA ASP A 321 11.44 -6.07 -24.99
C ASP A 321 11.09 -5.82 -23.50
N MET A 322 12.06 -6.04 -22.61
CA MET A 322 11.93 -5.75 -21.19
C MET A 322 11.68 -4.25 -20.94
N LEU A 323 12.46 -3.36 -21.58
CA LEU A 323 12.28 -1.91 -21.47
C LEU A 323 10.95 -1.45 -22.08
N GLU A 324 10.52 -1.99 -23.22
CA GLU A 324 9.22 -1.70 -23.82
C GLU A 324 8.07 -2.16 -22.92
N THR A 325 8.20 -3.35 -22.34
CA THR A 325 7.22 -3.88 -21.38
C THR A 325 7.14 -3.00 -20.14
N LEU A 326 8.28 -2.60 -19.58
CA LEU A 326 8.36 -1.71 -18.42
C LEU A 326 7.88 -0.29 -18.74
N SER A 327 7.98 0.17 -19.97
CA SER A 327 7.50 1.50 -20.41
C SER A 327 6.00 1.52 -20.71
N ASN A 328 5.37 0.36 -20.82
CA ASN A 328 3.95 0.27 -21.11
C ASN A 328 3.15 0.66 -19.87
N GLU A 329 2.43 1.79 -19.92
CA GLU A 329 1.57 2.28 -18.85
C GLU A 329 0.46 1.29 -18.43
N ARG A 330 0.14 0.32 -19.29
CA ARG A 330 -0.85 -0.72 -19.01
C ARG A 330 -0.30 -1.86 -18.16
N THR A 331 1.02 -1.96 -18.01
CA THR A 331 1.64 -3.01 -17.19
C THR A 331 1.54 -2.61 -15.71
N ASN A 332 0.81 -3.40 -14.97
CA ASN A 332 0.60 -3.17 -13.54
C ASN A 332 1.76 -3.75 -12.72
N TYR A 333 2.58 -2.88 -12.14
CA TYR A 333 3.68 -3.28 -11.26
C TYR A 333 3.28 -3.35 -9.78
N ASP A 334 2.09 -2.93 -9.42
CA ASP A 334 1.66 -2.86 -8.02
C ASP A 334 1.60 -4.24 -7.38
N GLU A 335 1.13 -5.26 -8.11
CA GLU A 335 1.15 -6.64 -7.64
C GLU A 335 2.58 -7.15 -7.41
N PHE A 336 3.50 -6.86 -8.33
CA PHE A 336 4.91 -7.20 -8.15
C PHE A 336 5.52 -6.51 -6.94
N LEU A 337 5.27 -5.21 -6.76
CA LEU A 337 5.72 -4.47 -5.58
C LEU A 337 5.13 -5.03 -4.29
N ALA A 338 3.83 -5.34 -4.26
CA ALA A 338 3.17 -5.93 -3.10
C ALA A 338 3.77 -7.29 -2.70
N ARG A 339 4.23 -8.08 -3.67
CA ARG A 339 4.85 -9.40 -3.43
C ARG A 339 6.33 -9.33 -3.09
N SER A 340 7.04 -8.32 -3.61
CA SER A 340 8.51 -8.22 -3.50
C SER A 340 8.99 -7.36 -2.34
N ARG A 341 8.13 -6.53 -1.74
CA ARG A 341 8.51 -5.64 -0.64
C ARG A 341 8.30 -6.30 0.71
N GLN A 342 9.21 -5.98 1.64
CA GLN A 342 9.13 -6.47 3.00
C GLN A 342 7.98 -5.80 3.76
N LEU A 343 7.79 -4.49 3.60
CA LEU A 343 6.72 -3.74 4.23
C LEU A 343 5.80 -3.12 3.18
N VAL A 344 4.55 -3.55 3.18
CA VAL A 344 3.49 -3.03 2.31
C VAL A 344 2.53 -2.20 3.14
N ILE A 345 2.27 -0.95 2.72
CA ILE A 345 1.49 -0.01 3.50
C ILE A 345 0.36 0.59 2.66
N GLY A 346 -0.84 0.68 3.25
CA GLY A 346 -2.01 1.27 2.58
C GLY A 346 -3.17 1.54 3.51
N THR A 347 -4.23 2.19 3.01
CA THR A 347 -5.50 2.23 3.74
C THR A 347 -6.24 0.91 3.58
N CYS A 348 -7.04 0.51 4.59
CA CYS A 348 -7.79 -0.76 4.59
C CYS A 348 -8.55 -0.99 3.26
N VAL A 349 -9.27 0.01 2.77
CA VAL A 349 -10.02 -0.10 1.51
C VAL A 349 -9.11 0.07 0.27
N GLY A 350 -8.11 0.94 0.37
CA GLY A 350 -7.19 1.26 -0.73
C GLY A 350 -6.36 0.05 -1.16
N ILE A 351 -5.87 -0.72 -0.20
CA ILE A 351 -5.03 -1.89 -0.45
C ILE A 351 -5.80 -3.04 -1.13
N GLY A 352 -7.12 -3.10 -0.95
CA GLY A 352 -7.99 -4.14 -1.54
C GLY A 352 -8.25 -3.98 -3.04
N GLN A 353 -7.54 -3.10 -3.75
CA GLN A 353 -7.66 -2.97 -5.20
C GLN A 353 -7.11 -4.22 -5.88
N ARG A 354 -7.87 -4.76 -6.85
CA ARG A 354 -7.56 -6.03 -7.50
C ARG A 354 -6.15 -6.07 -8.11
N HIS A 355 -5.70 -4.94 -8.64
CA HIS A 355 -4.40 -4.84 -9.29
C HIS A 355 -3.21 -4.86 -8.32
N ILE A 356 -3.44 -4.69 -7.02
CA ILE A 356 -2.40 -4.84 -5.99
C ILE A 356 -2.23 -6.30 -5.58
N GLY A 357 -3.27 -7.12 -5.75
CA GLY A 357 -3.20 -8.57 -5.55
C GLY A 357 -3.05 -9.01 -4.09
N ILE A 358 -3.45 -8.18 -3.10
CA ILE A 358 -3.28 -8.50 -1.67
C ILE A 358 -4.00 -9.79 -1.27
N ALA A 359 -5.18 -10.04 -1.85
CA ALA A 359 -5.97 -11.23 -1.53
C ALA A 359 -5.27 -12.55 -1.90
N ASP A 360 -4.39 -12.51 -2.90
CA ASP A 360 -3.66 -13.65 -3.42
C ASP A 360 -2.21 -13.71 -2.90
N ASN A 361 -1.87 -12.80 -1.96
CA ASN A 361 -0.56 -12.70 -1.33
C ASN A 361 -0.65 -13.16 0.14
N LEU A 362 0.41 -13.77 0.65
CA LEU A 362 0.50 -14.21 2.02
C LEU A 362 1.49 -13.34 2.78
N TYR A 363 1.04 -12.78 3.89
CA TYR A 363 1.86 -11.96 4.78
C TYR A 363 2.12 -12.69 6.10
N ASP A 364 3.36 -12.68 6.54
CA ASP A 364 3.73 -13.26 7.84
C ASP A 364 3.03 -12.49 8.98
N TRP A 365 2.86 -11.16 8.80
CA TRP A 365 2.07 -10.34 9.70
C TRP A 365 1.15 -9.36 8.96
N VAL A 366 -0.04 -9.19 9.48
CA VAL A 366 -0.95 -8.09 9.15
C VAL A 366 -1.17 -7.24 10.39
N ILE A 367 -0.85 -5.96 10.30
CA ILE A 367 -1.05 -5.00 11.38
C ILE A 367 -2.09 -3.98 10.93
N VAL A 368 -3.16 -3.84 11.71
CA VAL A 368 -4.24 -2.89 11.43
C VAL A 368 -4.26 -1.83 12.53
N ASP A 369 -3.83 -0.61 12.21
CA ASP A 369 -3.95 0.52 13.15
C ASP A 369 -5.34 1.16 13.05
N GLU A 370 -5.82 1.75 14.16
CA GLU A 370 -7.17 2.29 14.32
C GLU A 370 -8.27 1.24 14.06
N ALA A 371 -8.00 -0.04 14.37
CA ALA A 371 -8.88 -1.16 14.07
C ALA A 371 -10.25 -1.07 14.78
N ALA A 372 -10.31 -0.48 15.96
CA ALA A 372 -11.55 -0.35 16.74
C ALA A 372 -12.61 0.56 16.07
N ARG A 373 -12.19 1.45 15.14
CA ARG A 373 -13.08 2.33 14.37
C ARG A 373 -13.46 1.77 13.00
N SER A 374 -12.85 0.67 12.59
CA SER A 374 -13.08 0.04 11.29
C SER A 374 -14.27 -0.90 11.35
N ILE A 375 -15.07 -0.93 10.30
CA ILE A 375 -16.14 -1.92 10.17
C ILE A 375 -15.55 -3.29 9.77
N SER A 376 -16.18 -4.38 10.17
CA SER A 376 -15.76 -5.77 9.93
C SER A 376 -15.29 -6.03 8.51
N SER A 377 -16.05 -5.53 7.53
CA SER A 377 -15.75 -5.74 6.11
C SER A 377 -14.52 -4.96 5.59
N GLU A 378 -14.08 -3.92 6.29
CA GLU A 378 -12.83 -3.21 6.00
C GLU A 378 -11.63 -3.95 6.59
N LEU A 379 -11.77 -4.43 7.84
CA LEU A 379 -10.76 -5.27 8.48
C LEU A 379 -10.52 -6.56 7.67
N ALA A 380 -11.58 -7.17 7.16
CA ALA A 380 -11.51 -8.39 6.36
C ALA A 380 -10.57 -8.28 5.15
N ILE A 381 -10.50 -7.09 4.50
CA ILE A 381 -9.63 -6.87 3.32
C ILE A 381 -8.15 -7.17 3.64
N ALA A 382 -7.68 -6.74 4.79
CA ALA A 382 -6.29 -6.98 5.17
C ALA A 382 -6.12 -8.34 5.88
N MET A 383 -7.01 -8.66 6.82
CA MET A 383 -6.88 -9.85 7.67
C MET A 383 -6.88 -11.17 6.89
N GLN A 384 -7.58 -11.24 5.73
CA GLN A 384 -7.64 -12.48 4.93
C GLN A 384 -6.26 -13.01 4.52
N SER A 385 -5.24 -12.15 4.46
CA SER A 385 -3.91 -12.44 3.89
C SER A 385 -2.82 -12.66 4.94
N GLY A 386 -3.11 -12.46 6.23
CA GLY A 386 -2.11 -12.55 7.31
C GLY A 386 -2.09 -13.91 8.00
N THR A 387 -0.92 -14.48 8.20
CA THR A 387 -0.75 -15.68 9.04
C THR A 387 -0.77 -15.32 10.52
N ARG A 388 -0.31 -14.13 10.88
CA ARG A 388 -0.48 -13.50 12.19
C ARG A 388 -1.10 -12.12 12.01
N ILE A 389 -2.02 -11.77 12.89
CA ILE A 389 -2.80 -10.53 12.81
C ILE A 389 -2.68 -9.77 14.12
N LEU A 390 -2.28 -8.51 14.04
CA LEU A 390 -2.28 -7.57 15.15
C LEU A 390 -3.27 -6.43 14.86
N LEU A 391 -4.32 -6.36 15.65
CA LEU A 391 -5.25 -5.23 15.63
C LEU A 391 -4.83 -4.24 16.71
N VAL A 392 -4.61 -2.99 16.32
CA VAL A 392 -4.25 -1.89 17.21
C VAL A 392 -5.38 -0.88 17.22
N GLY A 393 -5.88 -0.49 18.39
CA GLY A 393 -7.01 0.42 18.46
C GLY A 393 -7.38 0.79 19.89
N ASP A 394 -8.55 1.39 20.03
CA ASP A 394 -9.11 1.73 21.33
C ASP A 394 -10.64 1.73 21.27
N HIS A 395 -11.26 0.69 21.79
CA HIS A 395 -12.71 0.51 21.78
C HIS A 395 -13.48 1.45 22.74
N LYS A 396 -12.77 2.14 23.64
CA LYS A 396 -13.38 3.16 24.50
C LYS A 396 -13.50 4.53 23.80
N GLN A 397 -12.97 4.62 22.56
CA GLN A 397 -13.16 5.80 21.68
C GLN A 397 -14.37 5.60 20.76
N LEU A 398 -14.49 6.44 19.73
CA LEU A 398 -15.62 6.38 18.79
C LEU A 398 -15.71 5.00 18.11
N PRO A 399 -16.87 4.36 18.12
CA PRO A 399 -17.10 3.11 17.44
C PRO A 399 -17.13 3.30 15.91
N PRO A 400 -17.22 2.19 15.13
CA PRO A 400 -17.42 2.26 13.68
C PRO A 400 -18.66 3.08 13.33
N LEU A 401 -18.52 3.94 12.30
CA LEU A 401 -19.61 4.83 11.89
C LEU A 401 -20.47 4.18 10.81
N TYR A 402 -21.77 4.08 11.09
CA TYR A 402 -22.76 3.63 10.13
C TYR A 402 -23.78 4.74 9.83
N SER A 403 -24.18 4.87 8.55
CA SER A 403 -25.27 5.78 8.21
C SER A 403 -26.61 5.27 8.76
N GLU A 404 -27.54 6.18 9.03
CA GLU A 404 -28.88 5.80 9.49
C GLU A 404 -29.61 4.87 8.50
N GLU A 405 -29.33 5.00 7.21
CA GLU A 405 -29.85 4.09 6.18
C GLU A 405 -29.34 2.66 6.35
N HIS A 406 -28.04 2.50 6.67
CA HIS A 406 -27.45 1.19 6.94
C HIS A 406 -28.02 0.57 8.21
N LYS A 407 -28.15 1.34 9.28
CA LYS A 407 -28.77 0.90 10.54
C LYS A 407 -30.20 0.40 10.32
N ASN A 408 -31.01 1.22 9.60
CA ASN A 408 -32.38 0.86 9.27
C ASN A 408 -32.51 -0.38 8.37
N ALA A 409 -31.58 -0.57 7.44
CA ALA A 409 -31.54 -1.73 6.55
C ALA A 409 -31.17 -3.00 7.33
N LEU A 410 -30.18 -2.89 8.23
CA LEU A 410 -29.75 -4.00 9.09
C LEU A 410 -30.83 -4.41 10.05
N ALA A 411 -31.44 -3.45 10.77
CA ALA A 411 -32.53 -3.73 11.70
C ALA A 411 -33.72 -4.46 11.03
N ARG A 412 -34.11 -4.01 9.83
CA ARG A 412 -35.14 -4.69 9.04
C ARG A 412 -34.74 -6.11 8.64
N ARG A 413 -33.50 -6.31 8.26
CA ARG A 413 -33.02 -7.63 7.81
C ARG A 413 -32.90 -8.63 8.95
N LEU A 414 -32.52 -8.18 10.14
CA LEU A 414 -32.40 -9.00 11.35
C LEU A 414 -33.73 -9.15 12.08
N GLY A 415 -34.75 -8.36 11.72
CA GLY A 415 -36.06 -8.39 12.42
C GLY A 415 -36.01 -7.77 13.81
N ILE A 416 -35.03 -6.92 14.11
CA ILE A 416 -34.82 -6.29 15.42
C ILE A 416 -35.26 -4.82 15.43
N SER A 417 -35.36 -4.24 16.61
CA SER A 417 -35.73 -2.83 16.79
C SER A 417 -34.66 -1.89 16.17
N LYS A 418 -35.11 -0.79 15.61
CA LYS A 418 -34.21 0.28 15.08
C LYS A 418 -33.48 1.06 16.18
N ARG A 419 -33.93 0.94 17.42
CA ARG A 419 -33.35 1.52 18.62
C ARG A 419 -33.37 0.48 19.70
N GLY A 420 -32.23 -0.07 20.07
CA GLY A 420 -32.13 -1.09 21.09
C GLY A 420 -30.77 -1.72 21.14
N GLU A 421 -30.46 -2.36 22.25
CA GLU A 421 -29.17 -3.00 22.53
C GLU A 421 -28.75 -4.03 21.47
N GLU A 422 -29.73 -4.79 20.93
CA GLU A 422 -29.44 -5.77 19.87
C GLU A 422 -28.85 -5.17 18.60
N LEU A 423 -29.33 -3.97 18.20
CA LEU A 423 -28.76 -3.27 17.04
C LEU A 423 -27.37 -2.70 17.38
N ASP A 424 -27.22 -2.15 18.57
CA ASP A 424 -25.93 -1.61 19.02
C ASP A 424 -24.89 -2.72 19.16
N GLN A 425 -25.25 -3.89 19.64
CA GLN A 425 -24.40 -5.07 19.65
C GLN A 425 -24.04 -5.54 18.23
N ALA A 426 -25.01 -5.59 17.31
CA ALA A 426 -24.76 -6.00 15.92
C ALA A 426 -23.85 -5.00 15.16
N LEU A 427 -23.85 -3.72 15.55
CA LEU A 427 -23.04 -2.65 14.99
C LEU A 427 -21.76 -2.37 15.79
N GLY A 428 -21.57 -3.05 16.90
CA GLY A 428 -20.42 -2.91 17.78
C GLY A 428 -19.09 -3.18 17.08
N SER A 429 -18.01 -2.76 17.71
CA SER A 429 -16.67 -2.97 17.21
C SER A 429 -16.25 -4.43 17.33
N ASP A 430 -15.82 -5.06 16.23
CA ASP A 430 -15.22 -6.38 16.27
C ASP A 430 -13.97 -6.42 17.17
N PHE A 431 -13.22 -5.33 17.20
CA PHE A 431 -12.10 -5.18 18.13
C PHE A 431 -12.55 -5.35 19.59
N GLU A 432 -13.64 -4.69 19.98
CA GLU A 432 -14.19 -4.78 21.33
C GLU A 432 -14.65 -6.20 21.67
N ARG A 433 -15.37 -6.87 20.76
CA ARG A 433 -15.82 -8.25 20.97
C ARG A 433 -14.68 -9.19 21.28
N VAL A 434 -13.63 -9.17 20.44
CA VAL A 434 -12.46 -10.02 20.67
C VAL A 434 -11.73 -9.61 21.95
N PHE A 435 -11.57 -8.30 22.19
CA PHE A 435 -10.85 -7.80 23.36
C PHE A 435 -11.48 -8.26 24.68
N LEU A 436 -12.82 -8.29 24.75
CA LEU A 436 -13.56 -8.70 25.93
C LEU A 436 -13.78 -10.22 26.06
N SER A 437 -13.53 -11.00 25.00
CA SER A 437 -13.71 -12.46 24.99
C SER A 437 -12.68 -13.20 25.86
N GLU A 438 -12.95 -14.47 26.17
CA GLU A 438 -11.98 -15.34 26.85
C GLU A 438 -10.68 -15.53 26.05
N TYR A 439 -10.78 -15.56 24.73
CA TYR A 439 -9.63 -15.55 23.84
C TYR A 439 -8.81 -14.26 23.99
N GLY A 440 -9.47 -13.11 24.02
CA GLY A 440 -8.85 -11.81 24.18
C GLY A 440 -8.08 -11.66 25.50
N LYS A 441 -8.59 -12.23 26.61
CA LYS A 441 -7.87 -12.24 27.88
C LYS A 441 -6.45 -12.85 27.79
N GLN A 442 -6.24 -13.76 26.84
CA GLN A 442 -4.94 -14.40 26.61
C GLN A 442 -4.07 -13.63 25.62
N THR A 443 -4.65 -13.02 24.58
CA THR A 443 -3.96 -12.46 23.41
C THR A 443 -3.97 -10.95 23.34
N CYS A 444 -4.69 -10.25 24.23
CA CYS A 444 -4.77 -8.79 24.25
C CYS A 444 -3.78 -8.17 25.24
N ALA A 445 -3.37 -6.94 24.93
CA ALA A 445 -2.58 -6.10 25.81
C ALA A 445 -3.12 -4.67 25.82
N THR A 446 -2.85 -3.91 26.90
CA THR A 446 -3.31 -2.53 27.07
C THR A 446 -2.15 -1.63 27.44
N LEU A 447 -2.02 -0.50 26.72
CA LEU A 447 -1.10 0.58 27.08
C LEU A 447 -1.78 1.51 28.08
N LYS A 448 -1.12 1.80 29.19
CA LYS A 448 -1.73 2.50 30.32
C LYS A 448 -1.24 3.93 30.51
N THR A 449 -0.06 4.29 30.01
CA THR A 449 0.56 5.59 30.28
C THR A 449 0.43 6.51 29.08
N GLN A 450 -0.27 7.62 29.24
CA GLN A 450 -0.43 8.66 28.22
C GLN A 450 0.58 9.80 28.37
N TYR A 451 1.05 10.34 27.23
CA TYR A 451 2.04 11.43 27.16
C TYR A 451 1.54 12.66 26.36
N ARG A 452 0.27 12.68 25.99
CA ARG A 452 -0.32 13.73 25.13
C ARG A 452 -1.00 14.83 25.95
N MET A 453 -1.91 14.41 26.81
CA MET A 453 -2.77 15.31 27.56
C MET A 453 -2.05 15.88 28.79
N ALA A 454 -2.42 17.08 29.21
CA ALA A 454 -2.06 17.60 30.53
C ALA A 454 -2.60 16.69 31.63
N PRO A 455 -1.91 16.54 32.76
CA PRO A 455 -2.27 15.58 33.82
C PRO A 455 -3.72 15.70 34.29
N ALA A 456 -4.23 16.93 34.50
CA ALA A 456 -5.61 17.16 34.91
C ALA A 456 -6.64 16.66 33.86
N ILE A 457 -6.36 16.88 32.58
CA ILE A 457 -7.22 16.38 31.48
C ILE A 457 -7.12 14.86 31.42
N GLY A 458 -5.92 14.32 31.51
CA GLY A 458 -5.69 12.87 31.50
C GLY A 458 -6.39 12.16 32.66
N SER A 459 -6.36 12.74 33.87
CA SER A 459 -7.07 12.21 35.04
C SER A 459 -8.58 12.24 34.86
N LEU A 460 -9.13 13.33 34.32
CA LEU A 460 -10.57 13.41 34.01
C LEU A 460 -10.98 12.34 32.98
N VAL A 461 -10.23 12.22 31.89
CA VAL A 461 -10.48 11.20 30.84
C VAL A 461 -10.35 9.79 31.41
N SER A 462 -9.35 9.56 32.26
CA SER A 462 -9.15 8.27 32.95
C SER A 462 -10.36 7.89 33.81
N ALA A 463 -10.85 8.84 34.61
CA ALA A 463 -12.01 8.61 35.48
C ALA A 463 -13.31 8.39 34.69
N CYS A 464 -13.53 9.16 33.61
CA CYS A 464 -14.76 9.09 32.85
C CYS A 464 -14.86 7.87 31.93
N PHE A 465 -13.75 7.40 31.34
CA PHE A 465 -13.77 6.45 30.23
C PHE A 465 -12.89 5.20 30.43
N TYR A 466 -11.91 5.25 31.35
CA TYR A 466 -10.93 4.16 31.50
C TYR A 466 -10.84 3.62 32.94
N GLU A 467 -11.87 3.79 33.74
CA GLU A 467 -11.98 3.19 35.09
C GLU A 467 -10.79 3.53 36.00
N ASN A 468 -10.20 4.71 35.84
CA ASN A 468 -8.98 5.19 36.51
C ASN A 468 -7.72 4.38 36.20
N VAL A 469 -7.69 3.60 35.11
CA VAL A 469 -6.53 2.76 34.74
C VAL A 469 -5.51 3.53 33.90
N LEU A 470 -5.93 4.62 33.22
CA LEU A 470 -5.03 5.44 32.40
C LEU A 470 -4.18 6.36 33.28
N GLU A 471 -2.87 6.21 33.18
CA GLU A 471 -1.87 6.96 33.96
C GLU A 471 -1.31 8.13 33.15
N ASN A 472 -0.86 9.17 33.84
CA ASN A 472 -0.20 10.32 33.23
C ASN A 472 1.33 10.14 33.24
N GLY A 473 1.95 10.10 32.06
CA GLY A 473 3.40 10.07 31.91
C GLY A 473 4.06 11.45 31.92
N LYS A 474 3.26 12.52 31.93
CA LYS A 474 3.69 13.90 32.12
C LYS A 474 3.32 14.40 33.50
N THR A 475 4.14 15.33 34.01
CA THR A 475 3.87 16.10 35.23
C THR A 475 3.33 17.49 34.85
N ASP A 476 2.84 18.23 35.82
CA ASP A 476 2.41 19.62 35.60
C ASP A 476 3.56 20.52 35.11
N ASN A 477 4.80 20.19 35.42
CA ASN A 477 5.98 20.92 34.95
C ASN A 477 6.26 20.72 33.45
N ASP A 478 5.77 19.65 32.86
CA ASP A 478 5.94 19.34 31.44
C ASP A 478 4.89 20.03 30.56
N VAL A 479 3.92 20.72 31.18
CA VAL A 479 2.83 21.40 30.47
C VAL A 479 3.20 22.87 30.30
N PRO A 480 3.10 23.45 29.09
CA PRO A 480 3.34 24.86 28.88
C PRO A 480 2.45 25.72 29.79
N ASN A 481 3.05 26.63 30.51
CA ASN A 481 2.39 27.41 31.54
C ASN A 481 1.53 28.56 30.92
N ILE A 482 0.72 28.25 29.93
CA ILE A 482 -0.18 29.23 29.25
C ILE A 482 -1.34 29.67 30.13
N TYR A 483 -1.65 28.92 31.19
CA TYR A 483 -2.79 29.19 32.09
C TYR A 483 -2.54 30.38 33.00
N PHE A 484 -1.33 30.83 33.21
CA PHE A 484 -1.02 32.01 34.02
C PHE A 484 -1.62 33.33 33.46
N ARG A 485 -1.94 33.34 32.18
CA ARG A 485 -2.57 34.50 31.52
C ARG A 485 -4.10 34.52 31.61
N LEU A 486 -4.71 33.48 32.16
CA LEU A 486 -6.16 33.38 32.30
C LEU A 486 -6.61 33.98 33.63
N PRO A 487 -7.85 34.51 33.70
CA PRO A 487 -8.47 34.92 34.96
C PRO A 487 -8.45 33.79 35.98
N GLU A 488 -8.30 34.13 37.28
CA GLU A 488 -8.16 33.14 38.35
C GLU A 488 -9.28 32.09 38.37
N LYS A 489 -10.52 32.49 38.03
CA LYS A 489 -11.68 31.59 38.00
C LYS A 489 -11.59 30.46 36.96
N ILE A 490 -10.77 30.65 35.93
CA ILE A 490 -10.58 29.69 34.82
C ILE A 490 -9.09 29.33 34.62
N LYS A 491 -8.27 29.55 35.67
CA LYS A 491 -6.83 29.32 35.65
C LYS A 491 -6.50 27.86 35.92
N SER A 492 -7.19 26.94 35.21
CA SER A 492 -6.91 25.51 35.27
C SER A 492 -7.10 24.85 33.91
N CYS A 493 -6.48 23.68 33.72
CA CYS A 493 -6.65 22.89 32.50
C CYS A 493 -8.08 22.38 32.32
N VAL A 494 -8.81 22.24 33.40
CA VAL A 494 -10.20 21.76 33.43
C VAL A 494 -11.01 22.72 34.33
N THR A 495 -11.99 23.36 33.75
CA THR A 495 -12.88 24.27 34.48
C THR A 495 -14.31 23.92 34.10
N TRP A 496 -15.13 23.62 35.10
CA TRP A 496 -16.58 23.46 34.93
C TRP A 496 -17.26 24.80 35.11
N LEU A 497 -18.04 25.22 34.13
CA LEU A 497 -18.88 26.42 34.21
C LEU A 497 -20.33 25.96 34.25
N ASP A 498 -21.01 26.38 35.32
CA ASP A 498 -22.43 26.10 35.55
C ASP A 498 -23.30 27.11 34.83
#